data_753df9ac3f6f325ad2b54115e7affc18
#
_entry.id   753df9ac3f6f325ad2b54115e7affc18
#
_cell.length_a   1.000
_cell.length_b   1.000
_cell.length_c   1.000
_cell.angle_alpha   90.00
_cell.angle_beta   90.00
_cell.angle_gamma   90.00
#
_symmetry.space_group_name_H-M   'P 1'
#
loop_
_entity.id
_entity.type
_entity.pdbx_description
1 polymer ?
#
loop_
_entity_poly.entity_id
_entity_poly.type
_entity_poly.pdbx_seq_one_letter_code
_entity_poly.pdbx_strand_id
1 'polypeptide(L)'
;MQIKFGTDGWRAIIGKDFTTDNVARVAKATAQWIKNNQANMTAVIGHDARFAGQLFTETASKVLVGEGIKVFMADRMISTPMLSLACHQLQTGIGIVITASHNPPSYNGYKLKSNYGGPTSPKEITAVELLIEDKVDIPNFNIDDLIQDGRVELINMEELYYDH
;
A
#
# COMPACT_ATOMS: atom_id res chain seq x y z
N MET A 1 -16.74 -7.76 -8.76
CA MET A 1 -16.29 -8.60 -7.62
C MET A 1 -16.22 -7.72 -6.38
N GLN A 2 -16.70 -8.21 -5.26
CA GLN A 2 -16.62 -7.53 -3.97
C GLN A 2 -15.29 -7.83 -3.30
N ILE A 3 -14.54 -6.79 -2.95
CA ILE A 3 -13.28 -6.91 -2.20
C ILE A 3 -13.59 -6.83 -0.71
N LYS A 4 -13.14 -7.81 0.05
CA LYS A 4 -13.32 -7.90 1.50
C LYS A 4 -11.98 -8.03 2.20
N PHE A 5 -11.73 -7.18 3.18
CA PHE A 5 -10.60 -7.35 4.08
C PHE A 5 -10.93 -8.38 5.15
N GLY A 6 -10.01 -9.32 5.35
CA GLY A 6 -10.01 -10.17 6.54
C GLY A 6 -9.42 -9.42 7.74
N THR A 7 -9.07 -10.17 8.78
CA THR A 7 -8.46 -9.60 10.01
C THR A 7 -7.13 -8.89 9.75
N ASP A 8 -6.44 -9.27 8.67
CA ASP A 8 -5.07 -8.86 8.39
C ASP A 8 -4.86 -8.57 6.89
N GLY A 9 -5.71 -7.73 6.34
CA GLY A 9 -5.64 -7.30 4.95
C GLY A 9 -6.55 -8.10 3.99
N TRP A 10 -6.53 -7.70 2.73
CA TRP A 10 -7.19 -8.39 1.63
C TRP A 10 -6.19 -9.28 0.91
N ARG A 11 -6.53 -10.56 0.74
CA ARG A 11 -5.69 -11.55 0.08
C ARG A 11 -6.48 -12.28 -1.00
N ALA A 12 -5.83 -12.55 -2.13
CA ALA A 12 -6.46 -13.24 -3.25
C ALA A 12 -5.42 -13.91 -4.16
N ILE A 13 -5.88 -14.75 -5.07
CA ILE A 13 -5.02 -15.45 -6.04
C ILE A 13 -4.58 -14.45 -7.10
N ILE A 14 -3.26 -14.40 -7.33
CA ILE A 14 -2.62 -13.54 -8.33
C ILE A 14 -3.16 -13.88 -9.73
N GLY A 15 -3.57 -12.86 -10.46
CA GLY A 15 -4.10 -12.98 -11.82
C GLY A 15 -5.57 -13.39 -11.90
N LYS A 16 -6.16 -13.91 -10.81
CA LYS A 16 -7.60 -14.16 -10.70
C LYS A 16 -8.33 -12.96 -10.12
N ASP A 17 -8.16 -12.74 -8.83
CA ASP A 17 -8.79 -11.65 -8.10
C ASP A 17 -7.77 -10.59 -7.63
N PHE A 18 -6.54 -11.01 -7.33
CA PHE A 18 -5.45 -10.09 -7.05
C PHE A 18 -4.80 -9.62 -8.35
N THR A 19 -5.37 -8.55 -8.90
CA THR A 19 -5.01 -7.97 -10.20
C THR A 19 -4.62 -6.50 -10.02
N THR A 20 -3.95 -5.91 -11.01
CA THR A 20 -3.65 -4.47 -10.98
C THR A 20 -4.92 -3.63 -10.88
N ASP A 21 -5.99 -4.00 -11.58
CA ASP A 21 -7.27 -3.28 -11.54
C ASP A 21 -7.89 -3.31 -10.13
N ASN A 22 -7.88 -4.44 -9.47
CA ASN A 22 -8.41 -4.56 -8.12
C ASN A 22 -7.51 -3.89 -7.07
N VAL A 23 -6.19 -3.95 -7.24
CA VAL A 23 -5.24 -3.17 -6.40
C VAL A 23 -5.50 -1.67 -6.56
N ALA A 24 -5.75 -1.19 -7.77
CA ALA A 24 -6.09 0.21 -8.02
C ALA A 24 -7.36 0.65 -7.27
N ARG A 25 -8.38 -0.20 -7.23
CA ARG A 25 -9.63 0.04 -6.49
C ARG A 25 -9.36 0.24 -4.99
N VAL A 26 -8.55 -0.64 -4.40
CA VAL A 26 -8.20 -0.57 -2.98
C VAL A 26 -7.30 0.63 -2.69
N ALA A 27 -6.34 0.92 -3.57
CA ALA A 27 -5.44 2.06 -3.42
C ALA A 27 -6.19 3.40 -3.47
N LYS A 28 -7.19 3.55 -4.35
CA LYS A 28 -8.04 4.75 -4.38
C LYS A 28 -8.85 4.89 -3.11
N ALA A 29 -9.45 3.81 -2.62
CA ALA A 29 -10.17 3.81 -1.34
C ALA A 29 -9.25 4.21 -0.18
N THR A 30 -8.02 3.69 -0.16
CA THR A 30 -7.00 4.07 0.82
C THR A 30 -6.69 5.57 0.76
N ALA A 31 -6.51 6.12 -0.43
CA ALA A 31 -6.25 7.56 -0.62
C ALA A 31 -7.42 8.42 -0.13
N GLN A 32 -8.65 8.04 -0.43
CA GLN A 32 -9.84 8.74 0.07
C GLN A 32 -9.93 8.70 1.60
N TRP A 33 -9.63 7.54 2.18
CA TRP A 33 -9.60 7.41 3.64
C TRP A 33 -8.55 8.33 4.27
N ILE A 34 -7.34 8.40 3.70
CA ILE A 34 -6.29 9.33 4.16
C ILE A 34 -6.80 10.76 4.11
N LYS A 35 -7.37 11.20 3.00
CA LYS A 35 -7.89 12.56 2.83
C LYS A 35 -8.98 12.92 3.85
N ASN A 36 -9.80 11.95 4.23
CA ASN A 36 -10.91 12.16 5.15
C ASN A 36 -10.49 12.12 6.62
N ASN A 37 -9.39 11.44 6.96
CA ASN A 37 -9.09 11.07 8.36
C ASN A 37 -7.70 11.49 8.83
N GLN A 38 -6.76 11.81 7.93
CA GLN A 38 -5.38 12.12 8.28
C GLN A 38 -5.00 13.55 7.93
N ALA A 39 -4.25 14.20 8.80
CA ALA A 39 -3.65 15.51 8.51
C ALA A 39 -2.47 15.39 7.54
N ASN A 40 -1.79 14.23 7.56
CA ASN A 40 -0.61 13.96 6.75
C ASN A 40 -1.00 13.19 5.48
N MET A 41 -0.94 13.85 4.33
CA MET A 41 -1.31 13.30 3.02
C MET A 41 -0.18 12.47 2.42
N THR A 42 0.30 11.48 3.19
CA THR A 42 1.42 10.61 2.82
C THR A 42 1.09 9.15 3.09
N ALA A 43 1.70 8.28 2.30
CA ALA A 43 1.66 6.83 2.51
C ALA A 43 3.07 6.26 2.36
N VAL A 44 3.38 5.21 3.12
CA VAL A 44 4.57 4.40 2.91
C VAL A 44 4.15 3.04 2.42
N ILE A 45 4.82 2.52 1.39
CA ILE A 45 4.47 1.25 0.73
C ILE A 45 5.71 0.41 0.43
N GLY A 46 5.54 -0.89 0.57
CA GLY A 46 6.56 -1.87 0.20
C GLY A 46 5.95 -3.25 -0.04
N HIS A 47 6.78 -4.20 -0.45
CA HIS A 47 6.34 -5.57 -0.74
C HIS A 47 7.37 -6.59 -0.26
N ASP A 48 6.91 -7.81 -0.02
CA ASP A 48 7.77 -8.95 0.25
C ASP A 48 8.27 -9.63 -1.05
N ALA A 49 8.80 -10.84 -0.95
CA ALA A 49 9.40 -11.56 -2.08
C ALA A 49 8.38 -12.28 -2.99
N ARG A 50 7.07 -12.06 -2.79
CA ARG A 50 6.05 -12.73 -3.60
C ARG A 50 6.04 -12.23 -5.03
N PHE A 51 5.59 -13.10 -5.95
CA PHE A 51 5.46 -12.78 -7.38
C PHE A 51 4.66 -11.49 -7.60
N ALA A 52 5.15 -10.66 -8.52
CA ALA A 52 4.55 -9.39 -8.93
C ALA A 52 4.40 -8.33 -7.81
N GLY A 53 5.10 -8.50 -6.67
CA GLY A 53 5.05 -7.53 -5.58
C GLY A 53 5.40 -6.11 -6.01
N GLN A 54 6.44 -5.95 -6.81
CA GLN A 54 6.84 -4.64 -7.35
C GLN A 54 5.75 -4.06 -8.26
N LEU A 55 5.18 -4.85 -9.17
CA LEU A 55 4.11 -4.40 -10.07
C LEU A 55 2.92 -3.86 -9.29
N PHE A 56 2.46 -4.57 -8.27
CA PHE A 56 1.33 -4.14 -7.43
C PHE A 56 1.67 -2.92 -6.57
N THR A 57 2.90 -2.84 -6.07
CA THR A 57 3.40 -1.66 -5.34
C THR A 57 3.41 -0.41 -6.22
N GLU A 58 3.91 -0.52 -7.43
CA GLU A 58 3.93 0.59 -8.40
C GLU A 58 2.52 0.99 -8.82
N THR A 59 1.63 0.02 -9.04
CA THR A 59 0.22 0.29 -9.37
C THR A 59 -0.46 1.09 -8.26
N ALA A 60 -0.34 0.64 -7.03
CA ALA A 60 -0.91 1.35 -5.89
C ALA A 60 -0.31 2.76 -5.74
N SER A 61 1.01 2.90 -5.92
CA SER A 61 1.70 4.19 -5.84
C SER A 61 1.20 5.19 -6.89
N LYS A 62 1.00 4.76 -8.12
CA LYS A 62 0.46 5.61 -9.20
C LYS A 62 -0.95 6.12 -8.86
N VAL A 63 -1.80 5.26 -8.32
CA VAL A 63 -3.15 5.66 -7.92
C VAL A 63 -3.11 6.62 -6.74
N LEU A 64 -2.30 6.35 -5.72
CA LEU A 64 -2.13 7.22 -4.56
C LEU A 64 -1.64 8.62 -4.99
N VAL A 65 -0.62 8.70 -5.83
CA VAL A 65 -0.11 9.96 -6.37
C VAL A 65 -1.18 10.69 -7.17
N GLY A 66 -1.93 9.99 -8.01
CA GLY A 66 -3.04 10.56 -8.78
C GLY A 66 -4.12 11.18 -7.89
N GLU A 67 -4.26 10.72 -6.68
CA GLU A 67 -5.19 11.25 -5.67
C GLU A 67 -4.55 12.32 -4.76
N GLY A 68 -3.32 12.74 -5.04
CA GLY A 68 -2.63 13.80 -4.29
C GLY A 68 -1.90 13.32 -3.04
N ILE A 69 -1.66 12.02 -2.90
CA ILE A 69 -0.91 11.45 -1.78
C ILE A 69 0.57 11.33 -2.17
N LYS A 70 1.46 11.88 -1.36
CA LYS A 70 2.91 11.62 -1.51
C LYS A 70 3.21 10.20 -1.04
N VAL A 71 4.01 9.46 -1.80
CA VAL A 71 4.36 8.07 -1.52
C VAL A 71 5.83 7.93 -1.17
N PHE A 72 6.12 7.30 -0.04
CA PHE A 72 7.42 6.75 0.30
C PHE A 72 7.42 5.27 -0.07
N MET A 73 8.23 4.87 -1.03
CA MET A 73 8.24 3.51 -1.56
C MET A 73 9.55 2.80 -1.19
N ALA A 74 9.44 1.57 -0.72
CA ALA A 74 10.63 0.75 -0.45
C ALA A 74 11.46 0.58 -1.74
N ASP A 75 12.77 0.73 -1.62
CA ASP A 75 13.72 0.57 -2.74
C ASP A 75 14.00 -0.90 -3.09
N ARG A 76 13.56 -1.82 -2.22
CA ARG A 76 13.72 -3.27 -2.36
C ARG A 76 12.64 -4.01 -1.59
N MET A 77 12.66 -5.35 -1.66
CA MET A 77 11.78 -6.21 -0.85
C MET A 77 12.01 -5.95 0.65
N ILE A 78 10.94 -5.94 1.40
CA ILE A 78 10.94 -5.66 2.84
C ILE A 78 10.11 -6.67 3.63
N SER A 79 10.35 -6.72 4.94
CA SER A 79 9.47 -7.40 5.88
C SER A 79 8.39 -6.45 6.41
N THR A 80 7.31 -7.01 6.93
CA THR A 80 6.24 -6.22 7.55
C THR A 80 6.75 -5.34 8.71
N PRO A 81 7.62 -5.83 9.62
CA PRO A 81 8.20 -4.96 10.66
C PRO A 81 8.99 -3.77 10.15
N MET A 82 9.74 -3.94 9.05
CA MET A 82 10.47 -2.83 8.44
C MET A 82 9.53 -1.72 7.97
N LEU A 83 8.43 -2.09 7.33
CA LEU A 83 7.44 -1.10 6.89
C LEU A 83 6.72 -0.46 8.08
N SER A 84 6.36 -1.23 9.09
CA SER A 84 5.74 -0.70 10.31
C SER A 84 6.60 0.37 10.98
N LEU A 85 7.91 0.12 11.08
CA LEU A 85 8.87 1.09 11.62
C LEU A 85 8.97 2.33 10.74
N ALA A 86 9.09 2.15 9.42
CA ALA A 86 9.15 3.26 8.47
C ALA A 86 7.88 4.14 8.55
N CYS A 87 6.70 3.52 8.64
CA CYS A 87 5.43 4.23 8.81
C CYS A 87 5.47 5.15 10.06
N HIS A 88 5.95 4.63 11.17
CA HIS A 88 6.06 5.37 12.43
C HIS A 88 7.12 6.48 12.33
N GLN A 89 8.33 6.17 11.85
CA GLN A 89 9.43 7.14 11.80
C GLN A 89 9.19 8.27 10.79
N LEU A 90 8.60 7.96 9.64
CA LEU A 90 8.26 8.96 8.61
C LEU A 90 6.95 9.70 8.92
N GLN A 91 6.23 9.29 9.95
CA GLN A 91 4.95 9.86 10.35
C GLN A 91 3.95 9.91 9.18
N THR A 92 3.88 8.86 8.39
CA THR A 92 2.96 8.79 7.26
C THR A 92 1.52 8.62 7.72
N GLY A 93 0.57 9.04 6.88
CA GLY A 93 -0.86 8.88 7.17
C GLY A 93 -1.28 7.42 7.26
N ILE A 94 -0.65 6.55 6.46
CA ILE A 94 -0.89 5.11 6.47
C ILE A 94 0.33 4.34 5.94
N GLY A 95 0.45 3.07 6.31
CA GLY A 95 1.39 2.12 5.73
C GLY A 95 0.67 1.04 4.92
N ILE A 96 1.27 0.61 3.81
CA ILE A 96 0.73 -0.42 2.91
C ILE A 96 1.80 -1.48 2.69
N VAL A 97 1.47 -2.73 2.96
CA VAL A 97 2.35 -3.88 2.66
C VAL A 97 1.69 -4.77 1.63
N ILE A 98 2.36 -4.98 0.51
CA ILE A 98 1.95 -5.96 -0.49
C ILE A 98 2.54 -7.30 -0.08
N THR A 99 1.70 -8.12 0.56
CA THR A 99 2.08 -9.42 1.13
C THR A 99 0.85 -10.28 1.38
N ALA A 100 0.99 -11.58 1.30
CA ALA A 100 -0.03 -12.54 1.72
C ALA A 100 0.44 -13.42 2.91
N SER A 101 1.44 -12.96 3.65
CA SER A 101 1.96 -13.60 4.87
C SER A 101 2.33 -15.08 4.65
N HIS A 102 1.55 -16.00 5.21
CA HIS A 102 1.78 -17.45 5.13
C HIS A 102 0.88 -18.18 4.10
N ASN A 103 0.11 -17.45 3.30
CA ASN A 103 -0.67 -18.04 2.23
C ASN A 103 0.24 -18.71 1.16
N PRO A 104 -0.28 -19.66 0.36
CA PRO A 104 0.47 -20.27 -0.73
C PRO A 104 1.07 -19.22 -1.71
N PRO A 105 2.12 -19.58 -2.47
CA PRO A 105 2.79 -18.66 -3.40
C PRO A 105 1.88 -18.09 -4.49
N SER A 106 0.76 -18.72 -4.79
CA SER A 106 -0.24 -18.24 -5.75
C SER A 106 -1.02 -17.01 -5.25
N TYR A 107 -0.92 -16.67 -3.96
CA TYR A 107 -1.60 -15.53 -3.35
C TYR A 107 -0.70 -14.31 -3.27
N ASN A 108 -1.31 -13.13 -3.32
CA ASN A 108 -0.73 -11.91 -2.80
C ASN A 108 -1.81 -11.17 -1.98
N GLY A 109 -1.47 -10.04 -1.39
CA GLY A 109 -2.37 -9.32 -0.53
C GLY A 109 -2.01 -7.85 -0.37
N TYR A 110 -2.95 -7.11 0.18
CA TYR A 110 -2.86 -5.68 0.45
C TYR A 110 -3.20 -5.47 1.93
N LYS A 111 -2.20 -5.12 2.72
CA LYS A 111 -2.29 -4.99 4.17
C LYS A 111 -2.11 -3.54 4.58
N LEU A 112 -2.96 -3.04 5.46
CA LEU A 112 -2.88 -1.69 5.98
C LEU A 112 -2.22 -1.66 7.36
N LYS A 113 -1.39 -0.63 7.57
CA LYS A 113 -0.81 -0.25 8.87
C LYS A 113 -1.27 1.15 9.24
N SER A 114 -1.66 1.33 10.49
CA SER A 114 -2.00 2.66 11.01
C SER A 114 -0.78 3.59 11.04
N ASN A 115 -1.03 4.89 11.15
CA ASN A 115 0.01 5.92 11.19
C ASN A 115 1.07 5.75 12.28
N TYR A 116 0.78 4.99 13.32
CA TYR A 116 1.75 4.63 14.38
C TYR A 116 2.54 3.33 14.07
N GLY A 117 2.34 2.71 12.91
CA GLY A 117 3.00 1.48 12.48
C GLY A 117 2.35 0.19 12.94
N GLY A 118 1.35 0.26 13.80
CA GLY A 118 0.59 -0.90 14.27
C GLY A 118 -0.48 -1.38 13.28
N PRO A 119 -1.19 -2.47 13.61
CA PRO A 119 -2.30 -2.95 12.79
C PRO A 119 -3.44 -1.93 12.74
N THR A 120 -4.05 -1.81 11.55
CA THR A 120 -5.22 -0.96 11.35
C THR A 120 -6.42 -1.55 12.10
N SER A 121 -7.18 -0.70 12.76
CA SER A 121 -8.36 -1.15 13.52
C SER A 121 -9.46 -1.68 12.60
N PRO A 122 -10.34 -2.59 13.08
CA PRO A 122 -11.50 -3.05 12.30
C PRO A 122 -12.39 -1.91 11.81
N LYS A 123 -12.53 -0.85 12.57
CA LYS A 123 -13.30 0.34 12.19
C LYS A 123 -12.69 1.05 10.99
N GLU A 124 -11.39 1.24 10.98
CA GLU A 124 -10.66 1.87 9.87
C GLU A 124 -10.71 0.99 8.61
N ILE A 125 -10.53 -0.33 8.77
CA ILE A 125 -10.64 -1.30 7.67
C ILE A 125 -12.04 -1.23 7.04
N THR A 126 -13.09 -1.25 7.83
CA THR A 126 -14.47 -1.13 7.34
C THR A 126 -14.68 0.19 6.61
N ALA A 127 -14.13 1.29 7.13
CA ALA A 127 -14.21 2.60 6.48
C ALA A 127 -13.54 2.60 5.10
N VAL A 128 -12.37 1.97 4.96
CA VAL A 128 -11.71 1.82 3.65
C VAL A 128 -12.54 0.95 2.70
N GLU A 129 -13.05 -0.20 3.18
CA GLU A 129 -13.90 -1.09 2.36
C GLU A 129 -15.12 -0.37 1.77
N LEU A 130 -15.77 0.47 2.54
CA LEU A 130 -16.95 1.23 2.09
C LEU A 130 -16.63 2.24 0.99
N LEU A 131 -15.37 2.63 0.84
CA LEU A 131 -14.91 3.57 -0.19
C LEU A 131 -14.46 2.87 -1.49
N ILE A 132 -14.42 1.54 -1.54
CA ILE A 132 -13.98 0.80 -2.72
C ILE A 132 -15.01 0.93 -3.84
N GLU A 133 -14.60 1.56 -4.92
CA GLU A 133 -15.41 1.71 -6.15
C GLU A 133 -15.31 0.45 -7.00
N ASP A 134 -16.33 0.20 -7.83
CA ASP A 134 -16.38 -0.98 -8.71
C ASP A 134 -15.33 -0.94 -9.82
N LYS A 135 -14.95 0.26 -10.26
CA LYS A 135 -13.94 0.48 -11.29
C LYS A 135 -13.11 1.72 -10.99
N VAL A 136 -11.81 1.61 -11.15
CA VAL A 136 -10.84 2.71 -10.99
C VAL A 136 -9.84 2.64 -12.12
N ASP A 137 -9.65 3.76 -12.80
CA ASP A 137 -8.62 3.87 -13.84
C ASP A 137 -7.25 4.07 -13.18
N ILE A 138 -6.25 3.31 -13.65
CA ILE A 138 -4.87 3.47 -13.21
C ILE A 138 -4.27 4.66 -13.99
N PRO A 139 -3.76 5.70 -13.31
CA PRO A 139 -3.14 6.82 -13.99
C PRO A 139 -1.97 6.37 -14.87
N ASN A 140 -1.88 6.95 -16.07
CA ASN A 140 -0.79 6.66 -17.00
C ASN A 140 0.49 7.41 -16.61
N PHE A 141 0.98 7.17 -15.40
CA PHE A 141 2.26 7.68 -14.93
C PHE A 141 3.38 6.69 -15.21
N ASN A 142 4.57 7.22 -15.50
CA ASN A 142 5.81 6.45 -15.44
C ASN A 142 6.37 6.56 -14.00
N ILE A 143 6.65 5.43 -13.37
CA ILE A 143 7.12 5.43 -11.97
C ILE A 143 8.46 6.15 -11.79
N ASP A 144 9.35 6.05 -12.78
CA ASP A 144 10.65 6.72 -12.73
C ASP A 144 10.50 8.25 -12.77
N ASP A 145 9.54 8.77 -13.53
CA ASP A 145 9.22 10.19 -13.56
C ASP A 145 8.68 10.67 -12.21
N LEU A 146 7.85 9.86 -11.55
CA LEU A 146 7.32 10.17 -10.22
C LEU A 146 8.43 10.17 -9.16
N ILE A 147 9.40 9.28 -9.28
CA ILE A 147 10.59 9.25 -8.41
C ILE A 147 11.45 10.49 -8.65
N GLN A 148 11.67 10.84 -9.90
CA GLN A 148 12.51 11.98 -10.28
C GLN A 148 11.95 13.31 -9.80
N ASP A 149 10.61 13.49 -9.86
CA ASP A 149 9.98 14.75 -9.43
C ASP A 149 9.61 14.79 -7.93
N GLY A 150 9.86 13.72 -7.19
CA GLY A 150 9.68 13.66 -5.74
C GLY A 150 8.28 13.32 -5.26
N ARG A 151 7.32 13.03 -6.15
CA ARG A 151 5.99 12.54 -5.75
C ARG A 151 6.04 11.12 -5.18
N VAL A 152 7.00 10.32 -5.65
CA VAL A 152 7.41 9.05 -5.04
C VAL A 152 8.86 9.20 -4.58
N GLU A 153 9.13 8.87 -3.33
CA GLU A 153 10.47 8.90 -2.75
C GLU A 153 10.88 7.48 -2.36
N LEU A 154 12.01 7.02 -2.89
CA LEU A 154 12.55 5.71 -2.53
C LEU A 154 13.20 5.76 -1.15
N ILE A 155 12.86 4.77 -0.31
CA ILE A 155 13.36 4.65 1.06
C ILE A 155 14.07 3.31 1.24
N ASN A 156 15.27 3.35 1.80
CA ASN A 156 15.97 2.18 2.28
C ASN A 156 15.46 1.80 3.68
N MET A 157 14.39 1.01 3.72
CA MET A 157 13.75 0.60 4.97
C MET A 157 14.59 -0.39 5.78
N GLU A 158 15.49 -1.12 5.13
CA GLU A 158 16.42 -2.02 5.78
C GLU A 158 17.41 -1.25 6.65
N GLU A 159 17.96 -0.17 6.12
CA GLU A 159 18.86 0.72 6.86
C GLU A 159 18.15 1.37 8.05
N LEU A 160 16.95 1.91 7.85
CA LEU A 160 16.12 2.45 8.94
C LEU A 160 15.89 1.42 10.06
N TYR A 161 15.68 0.16 9.71
CA TYR A 161 15.43 -0.92 10.65
C TYR A 161 16.67 -1.31 11.43
N TYR A 162 17.85 -1.35 10.79
CA TYR A 162 19.11 -1.68 11.47
C TYR A 162 19.62 -0.56 12.39
N ASP A 163 19.32 0.68 12.06
CA ASP A 163 19.73 1.85 12.86
C ASP A 163 18.82 2.11 14.07
N HIS A 164 17.72 1.37 14.19
CA HIS A 164 16.77 1.48 15.30
C HIS A 164 17.21 0.63 16.48
#